data_922057c4ec7e153f580a15a239616c42
#
_entry.id   922057c4ec7e153f580a15a239616c42
#
_cell.length_a   1.000
_cell.length_b   1.000
_cell.length_c   1.000
_cell.angle_alpha   90.00
_cell.angle_beta   90.00
_cell.angle_gamma   90.00
#
_symmetry.space_group_name_H-M   'P 1'
#
loop_
_entity.id
_entity.type
_entity.pdbx_description
1 polymer ?
#
loop_
_entity_poly.entity_id
_entity_poly.type
_entity_poly.pdbx_seq_one_letter_code
_entity_poly.pdbx_strand_id
1 'polypeptide(L)'
;MSKEKNPVIMLEVAESLQQDIDKGIARIPNYLMAQLNLKSGDSIELKGDKSSIVVRAVRGLEKDESKERIRIDGTMRANLNTSIGEKISLSPIELQPAASITL
;
A
#
# COMPACT_ATOMS: atom_id res chain seq x y z
N MET A 1 -25.28 -5.08 5.63
CA MET A 1 -24.80 -5.04 5.40
C MET A 1 -23.81 -5.08 5.03
N SER A 2 -23.70 -4.85 5.02
CA SER A 2 -22.94 -4.77 4.73
C SER A 2 -22.09 -4.55 4.57
N LYS A 3 -21.83 -4.38 4.44
CA LYS A 3 -21.11 -4.17 4.32
C LYS A 3 -20.04 -4.40 4.01
N GLU A 4 -19.78 -4.44 3.59
CA GLU A 4 -18.84 -4.59 3.34
C GLU A 4 -17.95 -4.16 3.04
N LYS A 5 -17.84 -4.21 3.02
CA LYS A 5 -16.98 -3.38 2.86
C LYS A 5 -15.63 -3.79 2.54
N ASN A 6 -14.65 -2.93 2.15
CA ASN A 6 -13.32 -3.37 1.81
C ASN A 6 -12.60 -3.82 3.06
N PRO A 7 -11.95 -4.96 3.04
CA PRO A 7 -11.23 -5.39 4.21
C PRO A 7 -10.09 -4.44 4.51
N VAL A 8 -9.81 -4.26 5.77
CA VAL A 8 -8.67 -3.47 6.20
C VAL A 8 -7.49 -4.41 6.33
N ILE A 9 -6.43 -4.08 5.62
CA ILE A 9 -5.22 -4.89 5.63
C ILE A 9 -4.14 -4.14 6.39
N MET A 10 -3.58 -4.77 7.40
CA MET A 10 -2.51 -4.17 8.18
C MET A 10 -1.20 -4.82 7.82
N LEU A 11 -0.19 -4.00 7.59
CA LEU A 11 1.13 -4.48 7.23
C LEU A 11 2.18 -3.80 8.10
N GLU A 12 3.21 -4.54 8.40
CA GLU A 12 4.32 -4.02 9.19
C GLU A 12 5.25 -3.20 8.32
N VAL A 13 5.57 -2.01 8.77
CA VAL A 13 6.43 -1.10 8.01
C VAL A 13 7.87 -1.59 8.06
N ALA A 14 8.50 -1.66 6.90
CA ALA A 14 9.90 -2.01 6.77
C ALA A 14 10.57 -0.98 5.85
N GLU A 15 11.87 -0.96 5.90
CA GLU A 15 12.65 -0.02 5.12
C GLU A 15 12.56 -0.35 3.63
N SER A 16 12.50 0.67 2.79
CA SER A 16 12.42 0.46 1.35
C SER A 16 13.74 -0.05 0.81
N LEU A 17 13.66 -0.62 -0.39
CA LEU A 17 14.87 -0.92 -1.13
C LEU A 17 15.50 0.39 -1.57
N GLN A 18 16.81 0.39 -1.67
CA GLN A 18 17.51 1.60 -2.04
C GLN A 18 17.04 2.15 -3.38
N GLN A 19 16.78 1.26 -4.31
CA GLN A 19 16.35 1.66 -5.64
C GLN A 19 14.96 2.28 -5.66
N ASP A 20 14.20 2.11 -4.60
CA ASP A 20 12.83 2.60 -4.53
C ASP A 20 12.71 3.96 -3.85
N ILE A 21 13.80 4.48 -3.31
CA ILE A 21 13.76 5.73 -2.56
C ILE A 21 13.31 6.87 -3.47
N ASP A 22 12.33 7.64 -2.99
CA ASP A 22 11.79 8.79 -3.71
C ASP A 22 11.08 8.45 -5.02
N LYS A 23 10.65 7.21 -5.17
CA LYS A 23 9.95 6.78 -6.39
C LYS A 23 8.46 6.66 -6.19
N GLY A 24 7.95 6.88 -4.98
CA GLY A 24 6.52 6.76 -4.72
C GLY A 24 6.03 5.32 -4.79
N ILE A 25 6.90 4.38 -4.47
CA ILE A 25 6.62 2.96 -4.59
C ILE A 25 6.54 2.31 -3.22
N ALA A 26 5.54 1.47 -3.04
CA ALA A 26 5.42 0.63 -1.85
C ALA A 26 5.45 -0.82 -2.31
N ARG A 27 6.35 -1.60 -1.74
CA ARG A 27 6.43 -3.02 -2.07
C ARG A 27 5.63 -3.80 -1.06
N ILE A 28 4.66 -4.53 -1.55
CA ILE A 28 3.75 -5.29 -0.70
C ILE A 28 3.84 -6.76 -1.05
N PRO A 29 3.40 -7.65 -0.14
CA PRO A 29 3.47 -9.08 -0.44
C PRO A 29 2.76 -9.43 -1.73
N ASN A 30 3.35 -10.34 -2.46
CA ASN A 30 2.83 -10.72 -3.75
C ASN A 30 1.42 -11.30 -3.66
N TYR A 31 1.14 -12.04 -2.58
CA TYR A 31 -0.20 -12.61 -2.43
C TYR A 31 -1.27 -11.52 -2.31
N LEU A 32 -0.90 -10.36 -1.75
CA LEU A 32 -1.85 -9.27 -1.64
C LEU A 32 -2.11 -8.63 -3.00
N MET A 33 -1.08 -8.55 -3.84
CA MET A 33 -1.30 -8.06 -5.19
C MET A 33 -2.36 -8.91 -5.89
N ALA A 34 -2.23 -10.22 -5.76
CA ALA A 34 -3.19 -11.12 -6.39
C ALA A 34 -4.56 -11.02 -5.73
N GLN A 35 -4.58 -11.01 -4.41
CA GLN A 35 -5.83 -10.98 -3.65
C GLN A 35 -6.63 -9.72 -3.96
N LEU A 36 -5.95 -8.60 -4.09
CA LEU A 36 -6.59 -7.32 -4.36
C LEU A 36 -6.71 -7.02 -5.84
N ASN A 37 -6.30 -7.96 -6.66
CA ASN A 37 -6.35 -7.81 -8.11
C ASN A 37 -5.58 -6.58 -8.58
N LEU A 38 -4.42 -6.39 -8.00
CA LEU A 38 -3.56 -5.26 -8.32
C LEU A 38 -2.50 -5.65 -9.32
N LYS A 39 -2.17 -4.72 -10.19
CA LYS A 39 -1.05 -4.86 -11.10
C LYS A 39 0.06 -3.96 -10.65
N SER A 40 1.28 -4.31 -11.01
CA SER A 40 2.43 -3.50 -10.67
C SER A 40 2.21 -2.07 -11.16
N GLY A 41 2.31 -1.12 -10.24
CA GLY A 41 2.09 0.28 -10.58
C GLY A 41 0.71 0.80 -10.26
N ASP A 42 -0.20 -0.06 -9.83
CA ASP A 42 -1.53 0.40 -9.45
C ASP A 42 -1.45 1.22 -8.18
N SER A 43 -2.36 2.18 -8.06
CA SER A 43 -2.38 3.06 -6.91
C SER A 43 -3.07 2.40 -5.73
N ILE A 44 -2.50 2.62 -4.56
CA ILE A 44 -3.10 2.17 -3.32
C ILE A 44 -3.02 3.29 -2.31
N GLU A 45 -3.88 3.21 -1.31
CA GLU A 45 -3.87 4.18 -0.23
C GLU A 45 -3.28 3.55 1.01
N LEU A 46 -2.33 4.24 1.62
CA LEU A 46 -1.76 3.82 2.88
C LEU A 46 -2.22 4.78 3.96
N LYS A 47 -2.64 4.24 5.07
CA LYS A 47 -3.12 5.05 6.17
C LYS A 47 -2.31 4.79 7.42
N GLY A 48 -1.78 5.87 7.99
CA GLY A 48 -1.17 5.82 9.29
C GLY A 48 -2.17 6.25 10.34
N ASP A 49 -1.65 6.79 11.41
CA ASP A 49 -2.48 7.17 12.54
C ASP A 49 -3.42 8.33 12.21
N LYS A 50 -2.88 9.35 11.59
CA LYS A 50 -3.65 10.57 11.35
C LYS A 50 -3.58 11.05 9.91
N SER A 51 -2.91 10.33 9.07
CA SER A 51 -2.75 10.79 7.70
C SER A 51 -2.76 9.61 6.74
N SER A 52 -2.94 9.92 5.48
CA SER A 52 -2.92 8.91 4.45
C SER A 52 -2.18 9.45 3.25
N ILE A 53 -1.64 8.53 2.46
CA ILE A 53 -0.95 8.89 1.22
C ILE A 53 -1.35 7.89 0.16
N VAL A 54 -1.17 8.29 -1.09
CA VAL A 54 -1.42 7.42 -2.25
C VAL A 54 -0.07 7.12 -2.88
N VAL A 55 0.19 5.83 -3.06
CA VAL A 55 1.45 5.39 -3.64
C VAL A 55 1.17 4.30 -4.65
N ARG A 56 2.20 3.89 -5.36
CA ARG A 56 2.08 2.81 -6.33
C ARG A 56 2.50 1.50 -5.69
N ALA A 57 1.69 0.47 -5.89
CA ALA A 57 1.98 -0.84 -5.35
C ALA A 57 2.86 -1.60 -6.33
N VAL A 58 3.89 -2.25 -5.78
CA VAL A 58 4.79 -3.06 -6.57
C VAL A 58 5.03 -4.34 -5.81
N ARG A 59 5.31 -5.41 -6.54
CA ARG A 59 5.56 -6.71 -5.95
C ARG A 59 6.73 -6.65 -4.98
N GLY A 60 6.54 -7.24 -3.81
CA GLY A 60 7.56 -7.22 -2.79
C GLY A 60 8.56 -8.35 -2.93
N LEU A 61 9.37 -8.51 -1.90
CA LEU A 61 10.39 -9.54 -1.88
C LEU A 61 9.79 -10.84 -1.37
N GLU A 62 10.34 -11.96 -1.84
CA GLU A 62 9.87 -13.27 -1.40
C GLU A 62 9.94 -13.42 0.11
N LYS A 63 10.98 -12.89 0.71
CA LYS A 63 11.17 -13.05 2.14
C LYS A 63 10.14 -12.28 2.95
N ASP A 64 9.41 -11.38 2.33
CA ASP A 64 8.40 -10.59 3.02
C ASP A 64 7.00 -11.20 2.93
N GLU A 65 6.83 -12.26 2.15
CA GLU A 65 5.50 -12.82 1.93
C GLU A 65 4.85 -13.28 3.23
N SER A 66 5.59 -14.06 4.01
CA SER A 66 5.01 -14.63 5.22
C SER A 66 5.03 -13.64 6.38
N LYS A 67 5.68 -12.51 6.23
CA LYS A 67 5.82 -11.56 7.32
C LYS A 67 4.89 -10.36 7.18
N GLU A 68 4.15 -10.30 6.11
CA GLU A 68 3.17 -9.24 5.89
C GLU A 68 3.80 -7.87 6.08
N ARG A 69 4.87 -7.62 5.37
CA ARG A 69 5.60 -6.37 5.43
C ARG A 69 5.32 -5.51 4.24
N ILE A 70 5.35 -4.19 4.48
CA ILE A 70 5.31 -3.22 3.41
C ILE A 70 6.59 -2.40 3.50
N ARG A 71 7.27 -2.25 2.36
CA ARG A 71 8.52 -1.50 2.34
C ARG A 71 8.29 -0.14 1.72
N ILE A 72 8.44 0.88 2.54
CA ILE A 72 8.24 2.26 2.13
C ILE A 72 9.42 3.08 2.59
N ASP A 73 9.71 4.16 1.85
CA ASP A 73 10.90 4.97 2.14
C ASP A 73 10.62 5.95 3.29
N GLY A 74 11.68 6.67 3.65
CA GLY A 74 11.61 7.58 4.78
C GLY A 74 10.62 8.71 4.58
N THR A 75 10.49 9.20 3.36
CA THR A 75 9.54 10.26 3.07
C THR A 75 8.10 9.79 3.31
N MET A 76 7.80 8.59 2.85
CA MET A 76 6.47 8.04 3.09
C MET A 76 6.21 7.81 4.57
N ARG A 77 7.22 7.29 5.28
CA ARG A 77 7.06 7.06 6.71
C ARG A 77 6.81 8.38 7.45
N ALA A 78 7.52 9.42 7.05
CA ALA A 78 7.32 10.73 7.67
C ALA A 78 5.93 11.26 7.38
N ASN A 79 5.48 11.12 6.15
CA ASN A 79 4.15 11.59 5.77
C ASN A 79 3.05 10.84 6.50
N LEU A 80 3.28 9.58 6.82
CA LEU A 80 2.31 8.77 7.55
C LEU A 80 2.51 8.84 9.05
N ASN A 81 3.56 9.52 9.48
CA ASN A 81 3.90 9.59 10.89
C ASN A 81 4.05 8.21 11.49
N THR A 82 4.79 7.35 10.78
CA THR A 82 4.99 5.97 11.19
C THR A 82 6.47 5.63 11.17
N SER A 83 6.82 4.56 11.84
CA SER A 83 8.19 4.11 11.94
C SER A 83 8.29 2.65 11.57
N ILE A 84 9.52 2.22 11.26
CA ILE A 84 9.78 0.82 10.98
C ILE A 84 9.32 -0.03 12.16
N GLY A 85 8.61 -1.10 11.88
CA GLY A 85 8.08 -1.98 12.91
C GLY A 85 6.66 -1.69 13.30
N GLU A 86 6.16 -0.52 12.95
CA GLU A 86 4.76 -0.19 13.24
C GLU A 86 3.88 -0.72 12.12
N LYS A 87 2.59 -0.72 12.34
CA LYS A 87 1.66 -1.21 11.34
C LYS A 87 0.84 -0.09 10.77
N ILE A 88 0.62 -0.16 9.48
CA ILE A 88 -0.24 0.78 8.78
C ILE A 88 -1.24 0.00 7.97
N SER A 89 -2.31 0.65 7.57
CA SER A 89 -3.33 -0.03 6.77
C SER A 89 -3.16 0.29 5.31
N LEU A 90 -3.62 -0.63 4.49
CA LEU A 90 -3.53 -0.54 3.05
C LEU A 90 -4.90 -0.80 2.47
N SER A 91 -5.31 0.03 1.52
CA SER A 91 -6.56 -0.15 0.80
C SER A 91 -6.32 0.07 -0.68
N PRO A 92 -6.90 -0.76 -1.53
CA PRO A 92 -6.82 -0.47 -2.96
C PRO A 92 -7.68 0.75 -3.27
N ILE A 93 -7.23 1.50 -4.25
CA ILE A 93 -8.02 2.64 -4.72
C ILE A 93 -8.85 2.17 -5.88
N GLU A 94 -10.14 2.33 -5.74
CA GLU A 94 -11.04 1.94 -6.76
C GLU A 94 -11.23 3.08 -7.72
N LEU A 95 -10.76 2.91 -8.93
CA LEU A 95 -10.97 3.93 -9.94
C LEU A 95 -12.32 3.68 -10.58
N GLN A 96 -13.09 4.73 -10.64
CA GLN A 96 -14.42 4.64 -11.22
C GLN A 96 -14.37 5.17 -12.64
N PRO A 97 -14.15 4.31 -13.60
CA PRO A 97 -14.08 4.80 -14.97
C PRO A 97 -15.37 5.49 -15.35
N ALA A 98 -16.44 4.99 -14.83
CA ALA A 98 -17.73 5.59 -15.15
C ALA A 98 -17.83 6.99 -14.65
N ALA A 99 -17.13 7.28 -13.62
CA ALA A 99 -17.14 8.64 -13.13
C ALA A 99 -16.73 9.54 -14.23
N SER A 100 -16.09 8.97 -15.06
CA SER A 100 -15.79 9.76 -16.19
C SER A 100 -16.96 9.83 -17.07
N ILE A 101 -17.54 9.64 -16.85
CA ILE A 101 -18.34 9.86 -17.55
C ILE A 101 -19.12 10.57 -17.64
N THR A 102 -19.28 10.79 -17.41
CA THR A 102 -19.83 11.25 -17.52
C THR A 102 -19.94 11.95 -18.01
N LEU A 103 -19.94 12.07 -18.25
CA LEU A 103 -20.12 12.56 -18.75
C LEU A 103 -20.32 12.80 -19.16
#